data_f22a7e85509691e1966996ceaa63d343
#
_entry.id   f22a7e85509691e1966996ceaa63d343
#
_cell.length_a   1.000
_cell.length_b   1.000
_cell.length_c   1.000
_cell.angle_alpha   90.00
_cell.angle_beta   90.00
_cell.angle_gamma   90.00
#
_symmetry.space_group_name_H-M   'P 1'
#
loop_
_entity.id
_entity.type
_entity.pdbx_description
1 polymer ?
#
loop_
_entity_poly.entity_id
_entity_poly.type
_entity_poly.pdbx_seq_one_letter_code
_entity_poly.pdbx_strand_id
1 'polypeptide(L)'
;MSLTQFTSITGTCVPVPGPDMDTDRIIPARFLKCITFDELAGVMFWDERFDENGQSKSHPVDDPRFKGASIILGGSNFGCGSSREHAPQTIRRSGIKAVIAESFAEIFFGNSTGIGLPLSLIH
;
A
#
# COMPACT_ATOMS: atom_id res chain seq x y z
N MET A 1 -1.75 -25.38 0.49
CA MET A 1 -1.38 -24.08 0.88
C MET A 1 -1.44 -23.95 2.35
N SER A 2 -0.36 -23.58 2.87
CA SER A 2 -0.37 -23.18 4.23
C SER A 2 -1.17 -21.89 4.32
N LEU A 3 -2.35 -21.98 4.84
CA LEU A 3 -3.05 -20.80 5.25
C LEU A 3 -2.36 -20.28 6.48
N THR A 4 -1.58 -19.25 6.28
CA THR A 4 -1.14 -18.50 7.43
C THR A 4 -2.37 -17.82 7.98
N GLN A 5 -2.90 -18.38 9.04
CA GLN A 5 -4.00 -17.75 9.73
C GLN A 5 -3.44 -16.72 10.68
N PHE A 6 -3.73 -15.46 10.37
CA PHE A 6 -3.45 -14.40 11.32
C PHE A 6 -4.63 -14.33 12.29
N THR A 7 -4.37 -14.61 13.54
CA THR A 7 -5.37 -14.38 14.59
C THR A 7 -5.46 -12.91 14.95
N SER A 8 -4.37 -12.18 14.83
CA SER A 8 -4.34 -10.74 15.03
C SER A 8 -3.09 -10.12 14.42
N ILE A 9 -3.17 -8.86 14.05
CA ILE A 9 -2.03 -8.04 13.66
C ILE A 9 -2.08 -6.80 14.53
N THR A 10 -1.00 -6.51 15.23
CA THR A 10 -0.88 -5.34 16.08
C THR A 10 0.18 -4.41 15.51
N GLY A 11 -0.13 -3.13 15.45
CA GLY A 11 0.82 -2.13 14.96
C GLY A 11 0.21 -0.76 14.99
N THR A 12 1.02 0.24 14.68
CA THR A 12 0.54 1.61 14.54
C THR A 12 0.10 1.85 13.11
N CYS A 13 -0.82 2.79 12.94
CA CYS A 13 -1.45 3.07 11.66
C CYS A 13 -0.93 4.36 11.04
N VAL A 14 -0.83 4.39 9.73
CA VAL A 14 -0.59 5.60 8.96
C VAL A 14 -1.83 5.89 8.11
N PRO A 15 -2.44 7.09 8.23
CA PRO A 15 -3.59 7.42 7.39
C PRO A 15 -3.13 7.81 5.98
N VAL A 16 -3.80 7.24 5.00
CA VAL A 16 -3.64 7.61 3.59
C VAL A 16 -5.05 7.95 3.10
N PRO A 17 -5.54 9.16 3.43
CA PRO A 17 -6.95 9.51 3.23
C PRO A 17 -7.28 9.76 1.77
N GLY A 18 -8.58 9.77 1.49
CA GLY A 18 -9.11 10.03 0.18
C GLY A 18 -9.60 8.77 -0.52
N PRO A 19 -10.62 8.92 -1.39
CA PRO A 19 -11.16 7.79 -2.13
C PRO A 19 -10.28 7.45 -3.33
N ASP A 20 -10.54 6.28 -3.91
CA ASP A 20 -9.98 5.87 -5.21
C ASP A 20 -8.44 5.91 -5.24
N MET A 21 -7.81 5.37 -4.21
CA MET A 21 -6.37 5.16 -4.22
C MET A 21 -6.04 4.11 -5.27
N ASP A 22 -5.80 4.55 -6.52
CA ASP A 22 -5.56 3.61 -7.61
C ASP A 22 -4.14 3.01 -7.57
N THR A 23 -3.97 1.93 -8.32
CA THR A 23 -2.70 1.19 -8.32
C THR A 23 -1.55 2.01 -8.88
N ASP A 24 -1.82 2.98 -9.77
CA ASP A 24 -0.77 3.85 -10.31
C ASP A 24 -0.27 4.87 -9.28
N ARG A 25 -1.13 5.25 -8.32
CA ARG A 25 -0.72 6.08 -7.19
C ARG A 25 0.07 5.27 -6.16
N ILE A 26 -0.30 4.01 -5.95
CA ILE A 26 0.42 3.11 -5.05
C ILE A 26 1.82 2.84 -5.60
N ILE A 27 1.92 2.53 -6.88
CA ILE A 27 3.19 2.38 -7.58
C ILE A 27 3.09 2.92 -9.00
N PRO A 28 3.82 4.02 -9.32
CA PRO A 28 3.81 4.57 -10.67
C PRO A 28 4.26 3.56 -11.72
N ALA A 29 3.56 3.56 -12.85
CA ALA A 29 3.79 2.58 -13.92
C ALA A 29 5.24 2.54 -14.41
N ARG A 30 5.95 3.67 -14.39
CA ARG A 30 7.34 3.73 -14.86
C ARG A 30 8.28 2.84 -14.04
N PHE A 31 7.93 2.54 -12.79
CA PHE A 31 8.76 1.66 -11.96
C PHE A 31 8.58 0.18 -12.26
N LEU A 32 7.54 -0.19 -13.00
CA LEU A 32 7.26 -1.61 -13.28
C LEU A 32 8.30 -2.24 -14.22
N LYS A 33 9.01 -1.43 -14.99
CA LYS A 33 9.96 -1.90 -16.00
C LYS A 33 11.42 -1.85 -15.54
N CYS A 34 11.72 -1.06 -14.52
CA CYS A 34 13.10 -0.68 -14.22
C CYS A 34 13.61 -1.22 -12.90
N ILE A 35 12.78 -1.89 -12.11
CA ILE A 35 13.16 -2.34 -10.79
C ILE A 35 12.78 -3.80 -10.55
N THR A 36 13.52 -4.45 -9.68
CA THR A 36 13.20 -5.79 -9.21
C THR A 36 12.15 -5.74 -8.10
N PHE A 37 11.58 -6.88 -7.76
CA PHE A 37 10.66 -6.94 -6.62
C PHE A 37 11.29 -6.46 -5.32
N ASP A 38 12.58 -6.72 -5.13
CA ASP A 38 13.27 -6.28 -3.91
C ASP A 38 13.35 -4.75 -3.80
N GLU A 39 13.37 -4.05 -4.91
CA GLU A 39 13.42 -2.59 -4.95
C GLU A 39 12.06 -1.94 -4.74
N LEU A 40 10.97 -2.71 -4.76
CA LEU A 40 9.62 -2.19 -4.59
C LEU A 40 9.39 -1.54 -3.21
N ALA A 41 10.17 -1.92 -2.21
CA ALA A 41 10.04 -1.36 -0.87
C ALA A 41 10.22 0.16 -0.82
N GLY A 42 11.01 0.72 -1.74
CA GLY A 42 11.32 2.15 -1.71
C GLY A 42 10.40 3.03 -2.54
N VAL A 43 9.46 2.46 -3.30
CA VAL A 43 8.70 3.23 -4.30
C VAL A 43 7.21 3.36 -4.01
N MET A 44 6.73 2.85 -2.89
CA MET A 44 5.32 2.98 -2.50
C MET A 44 4.92 4.46 -2.41
N PHE A 45 3.85 4.83 -3.10
CA PHE A 45 3.33 6.20 -3.15
C PHE A 45 4.35 7.25 -3.62
N TRP A 46 5.32 6.85 -4.46
CA TRP A 46 6.45 7.71 -4.81
C TRP A 46 6.06 9.09 -5.29
N ASP A 47 5.10 9.20 -6.23
CA ASP A 47 4.72 10.49 -6.80
C ASP A 47 3.92 11.37 -5.85
N GLU A 48 3.37 10.80 -4.79
CA GLU A 48 2.69 11.55 -3.73
C GLU A 48 3.65 11.94 -2.61
N ARG A 49 4.77 11.22 -2.48
CA ARG A 49 5.77 11.47 -1.44
C ARG A 49 6.82 12.47 -1.89
N PHE A 50 7.15 12.50 -3.18
CA PHE A 50 8.24 13.32 -3.70
C PHE A 50 7.79 14.06 -4.96
N ASP A 51 8.32 15.29 -5.14
CA ASP A 51 8.11 16.05 -6.36
C ASP A 51 9.11 15.62 -7.43
N GLU A 52 9.04 16.27 -8.60
CA GLU A 52 9.93 15.96 -9.73
C GLU A 52 11.41 16.21 -9.44
N ASN A 53 11.70 17.01 -8.41
CA ASN A 53 13.07 17.31 -7.97
C ASN A 53 13.52 16.39 -6.82
N GLY A 54 12.68 15.41 -6.43
CA GLY A 54 12.99 14.51 -5.34
C GLY A 54 12.77 15.08 -3.95
N GLN A 55 12.11 16.23 -3.84
CA GLN A 55 11.84 16.84 -2.55
C GLN A 55 10.54 16.29 -1.93
N SER A 56 10.53 16.18 -0.61
CA SER A 56 9.38 15.64 0.11
C SER A 56 8.14 16.52 -0.05
N LYS A 57 7.00 15.87 -0.30
CA LYS A 57 5.69 16.53 -0.39
C LYS A 57 4.91 16.40 0.92
N SER A 58 5.55 16.02 2.00
CA SER A 58 4.95 15.85 3.33
C SER A 58 3.85 14.77 3.37
N HIS A 59 4.06 13.68 2.66
CA HIS A 59 3.12 12.55 2.70
C HIS A 59 3.11 11.91 4.09
N PRO A 60 1.94 11.43 4.57
CA PRO A 60 1.86 10.80 5.88
C PRO A 60 2.87 9.67 6.12
N VAL A 61 3.19 8.89 5.10
CA VAL A 61 4.16 7.80 5.21
C VAL A 61 5.54 8.30 5.64
N ASP A 62 5.89 9.54 5.27
CA ASP A 62 7.16 10.16 5.61
C ASP A 62 7.09 11.06 6.85
N ASP A 63 5.92 11.19 7.46
CA ASP A 63 5.73 12.03 8.64
C ASP A 63 6.34 11.32 9.86
N PRO A 64 7.21 12.00 10.64
CA PRO A 64 7.81 11.39 11.82
C PRO A 64 6.80 10.84 12.84
N ARG A 65 5.58 11.40 12.89
CA ARG A 65 4.53 10.91 13.78
C ARG A 65 4.10 9.48 13.46
N PHE A 66 4.27 9.06 12.22
CA PHE A 66 3.86 7.72 11.76
C PHE A 66 5.05 6.81 11.47
N LYS A 67 6.24 7.19 11.91
CA LYS A 67 7.43 6.37 11.73
C LYS A 67 7.23 5.00 12.39
N GLY A 68 7.53 3.95 11.64
CA GLY A 68 7.36 2.58 12.12
C GLY A 68 5.94 2.04 11.99
N ALA A 69 5.01 2.80 11.39
CA ALA A 69 3.66 2.31 11.16
C ALA A 69 3.68 1.07 10.27
N SER A 70 2.85 0.10 10.62
CA SER A 70 2.76 -1.16 9.88
C SER A 70 1.36 -1.44 9.33
N ILE A 71 0.43 -0.51 9.52
CA ILE A 71 -0.95 -0.63 9.04
C ILE A 71 -1.33 0.64 8.30
N ILE A 72 -1.84 0.51 7.08
CA ILE A 72 -2.38 1.64 6.32
C ILE A 72 -3.87 1.75 6.60
N LEU A 73 -4.33 2.99 6.88
CA LEU A 73 -5.76 3.32 6.94
C LEU A 73 -6.11 4.06 5.65
N GLY A 74 -6.88 3.42 4.78
CA GLY A 74 -7.28 3.99 3.49
C GLY A 74 -8.75 4.40 3.44
N GLY A 75 -9.13 5.09 2.38
CA GLY A 75 -10.50 5.48 2.11
C GLY A 75 -11.25 4.44 1.31
N SER A 76 -12.28 4.88 0.56
CA SER A 76 -13.10 3.98 -0.25
C SER A 76 -12.39 3.60 -1.54
N ASN A 77 -12.73 2.41 -2.05
CA ASN A 77 -12.24 1.88 -3.34
C ASN A 77 -10.71 1.84 -3.44
N PHE A 78 -10.06 1.40 -2.35
CA PHE A 78 -8.60 1.32 -2.29
C PHE A 78 -8.08 0.25 -3.26
N GLY A 79 -7.08 0.61 -4.08
CA GLY A 79 -6.48 -0.30 -5.03
C GLY A 79 -7.19 -0.38 -6.37
N CYS A 80 -8.05 0.59 -6.69
CA CYS A 80 -8.74 0.63 -7.99
C CYS A 80 -7.74 0.85 -9.14
N GLY A 81 -8.25 0.76 -10.36
CA GLY A 81 -7.43 0.95 -11.57
C GLY A 81 -6.88 -0.36 -12.11
N SER A 82 -5.74 -0.29 -12.76
CA SER A 82 -5.13 -1.44 -13.42
C SER A 82 -4.76 -2.55 -12.46
N SER A 83 -5.00 -3.79 -12.87
CA SER A 83 -4.62 -4.97 -12.09
C SER A 83 -3.10 -5.14 -12.13
N ARG A 84 -2.45 -4.82 -11.01
CA ARG A 84 -0.99 -4.93 -10.88
C ARG A 84 -0.63 -5.62 -9.58
N GLU A 85 0.05 -6.75 -9.70
CA GLU A 85 0.57 -7.43 -8.51
C GLU A 85 1.62 -6.59 -7.79
N HIS A 86 2.27 -5.67 -8.51
CA HIS A 86 3.28 -4.80 -7.93
C HIS A 86 2.71 -3.88 -6.85
N ALA A 87 1.43 -3.49 -6.94
CA ALA A 87 0.84 -2.61 -5.95
C ALA A 87 0.78 -3.25 -4.55
N PRO A 88 0.19 -4.43 -4.35
CA PRO A 88 0.24 -5.06 -3.04
C PRO A 88 1.66 -5.48 -2.63
N GLN A 89 2.52 -5.83 -3.58
CA GLN A 89 3.90 -6.18 -3.29
C GLN A 89 4.68 -4.99 -2.71
N THR A 90 4.55 -3.80 -3.32
CA THR A 90 5.26 -2.63 -2.81
C THR A 90 4.78 -2.26 -1.40
N ILE A 91 3.48 -2.38 -1.13
CA ILE A 91 2.93 -2.13 0.20
C ILE A 91 3.56 -3.10 1.22
N ARG A 92 3.48 -4.39 0.93
CA ARG A 92 4.00 -5.41 1.85
C ARG A 92 5.50 -5.27 2.08
N ARG A 93 6.27 -5.05 1.01
CA ARG A 93 7.72 -4.92 1.10
C ARG A 93 8.18 -3.62 1.77
N SER A 94 7.31 -2.63 1.86
CA SER A 94 7.57 -1.39 2.58
C SER A 94 7.38 -1.50 4.08
N GLY A 95 7.11 -2.70 4.58
CA GLY A 95 6.94 -2.94 6.02
C GLY A 95 5.49 -2.86 6.50
N ILE A 96 4.56 -2.72 5.58
CA ILE A 96 3.13 -2.71 5.93
C ILE A 96 2.63 -4.14 6.05
N LYS A 97 2.00 -4.44 7.17
CA LYS A 97 1.51 -5.78 7.48
C LYS A 97 0.02 -5.96 7.21
N ALA A 98 -0.72 -4.85 7.10
CA ALA A 98 -2.16 -4.91 6.82
C ALA A 98 -2.63 -3.56 6.27
N VAL A 99 -3.75 -3.60 5.53
CA VAL A 99 -4.43 -2.38 5.08
C VAL A 99 -5.87 -2.44 5.58
N ILE A 100 -6.33 -1.37 6.20
CA ILE A 100 -7.71 -1.21 6.65
C ILE A 100 -8.29 -0.05 5.83
N ALA A 101 -9.43 -0.27 5.19
CA ALA A 101 -10.04 0.74 4.34
C ALA A 101 -11.56 0.63 4.38
N GLU A 102 -12.24 1.68 3.91
CA GLU A 102 -13.71 1.66 3.82
C GLU A 102 -14.19 0.62 2.81
N SER A 103 -13.48 0.47 1.70
CA SER A 103 -13.73 -0.56 0.71
C SER A 103 -12.48 -0.78 -0.15
N PHE A 104 -12.44 -1.90 -0.84
CA PHE A 104 -11.33 -2.28 -1.72
C PHE A 104 -11.85 -2.62 -3.11
N ALA A 105 -11.04 -2.32 -4.14
CA ALA A 105 -11.29 -2.85 -5.46
C ALA A 105 -11.11 -4.37 -5.44
N GLU A 106 -11.96 -5.09 -6.15
CA GLU A 106 -12.04 -6.54 -6.07
C GLU A 106 -10.74 -7.24 -6.47
N ILE A 107 -10.13 -6.81 -7.58
CA ILE A 107 -8.90 -7.42 -8.07
C ILE A 107 -7.75 -7.16 -7.11
N PHE A 108 -7.67 -5.94 -6.58
CA PHE A 108 -6.65 -5.61 -5.58
C PHE A 108 -6.79 -6.48 -4.33
N PHE A 109 -8.02 -6.70 -3.89
CA PHE A 109 -8.30 -7.56 -2.75
C PHE A 109 -7.76 -8.98 -2.99
N GLY A 110 -8.08 -9.56 -4.16
CA GLY A 110 -7.61 -10.89 -4.51
C GLY A 110 -6.08 -10.99 -4.60
N ASN A 111 -5.44 -10.03 -5.24
CA ASN A 111 -3.99 -10.01 -5.38
C ASN A 111 -3.29 -9.85 -4.03
N SER A 112 -3.84 -9.02 -3.16
CA SER A 112 -3.27 -8.79 -1.82
C SER A 112 -3.37 -10.02 -0.94
N THR A 113 -4.53 -10.66 -0.91
CA THR A 113 -4.71 -11.87 -0.11
C THR A 113 -3.85 -13.01 -0.64
N GLY A 114 -3.66 -13.09 -1.95
CA GLY A 114 -2.83 -14.11 -2.58
C GLY A 114 -1.35 -14.06 -2.17
N ILE A 115 -0.84 -12.90 -1.77
CA ILE A 115 0.54 -12.75 -1.32
C ILE A 115 0.66 -12.64 0.21
N GLY A 116 -0.45 -12.81 0.91
CA GLY A 116 -0.45 -12.74 2.38
C GLY A 116 -0.47 -11.34 2.96
N LEU A 117 -1.02 -10.37 2.23
CA LEU A 117 -1.28 -9.03 2.76
C LEU A 117 -2.74 -8.96 3.20
N PRO A 118 -3.01 -8.98 4.51
CA PRO A 118 -4.39 -8.92 5.01
C PRO A 118 -5.04 -7.58 4.73
N LEU A 119 -6.31 -7.62 4.32
CA LEU A 119 -7.13 -6.44 4.10
C LEU A 119 -8.36 -6.53 5.00
N SER A 120 -8.74 -5.42 5.61
CA SER A 120 -9.89 -5.37 6.50
C SER A 120 -10.74 -4.14 6.23
N LEU A 121 -12.04 -4.29 6.34
CA LEU A 121 -12.97 -3.18 6.15
C LEU A 121 -13.19 -2.43 7.46
N ILE A 122 -13.29 -1.11 7.33
CA ILE A 122 -13.74 -0.24 8.42
C ILE A 122 -15.27 -0.17 8.32
N HIS A 123 -15.91 -0.44 9.44
CA HIS A 123 -17.36 -0.34 9.53
C HIS A 123 -17.80 0.91 10.27
#